data_9e2a3ffc51e336e3cbf5c2ca3f68556e
#
_entry.id   9e2a3ffc51e336e3cbf5c2ca3f68556e
#
_cell.length_a   1.000
_cell.length_b   1.000
_cell.length_c   1.000
_cell.angle_alpha   90.00
_cell.angle_beta   90.00
_cell.angle_gamma   90.00
#
_symmetry.space_group_name_H-M   'P 1'
#
loop_
_entity.id
_entity.type
_entity.pdbx_description
1 polymer ?
#
loop_
_entity_poly.entity_id
_entity_poly.type
_entity_poly.pdbx_seq_one_letter_code
_entity_poly.pdbx_strand_id
1 'polypeptide(L)'
;MTSDKKLKAKDITIGCELPALVKVGVSLQDLVEWCGVEGDYLNIHYDKSAAEKAGLPDCVVQGTYKLCLLGRMIMDWLGECGSLNSIAVKYIGMDFPNSTFTCKGMVSSEVKCKGSYQLGLDIWVENEKGDKTAIGTAAVSVKL
;
A
#
# COMPACT_ATOMS: atom_id res chain seq x y z
N MET A 1 -18.94 -2.18 6.62
CA MET A 1 -19.65 -0.90 6.73
C MET A 1 -18.68 0.19 6.30
N THR A 2 -18.82 0.68 5.08
CA THR A 2 -18.09 1.85 4.59
C THR A 2 -18.63 3.07 5.32
N SER A 3 -17.80 3.68 6.14
CA SER A 3 -18.11 4.96 6.76
C SER A 3 -18.32 5.98 5.64
N ASP A 4 -19.50 6.64 5.59
CA ASP A 4 -19.83 7.77 4.70
C ASP A 4 -18.95 9.02 4.99
N LYS A 5 -17.66 8.81 5.21
CA LYS A 5 -16.72 9.90 5.48
C LYS A 5 -16.38 10.59 4.17
N LYS A 6 -17.13 11.62 3.83
CA LYS A 6 -16.79 12.50 2.71
C LYS A 6 -15.51 13.26 3.02
N LEU A 7 -14.57 13.27 2.09
CA LEU A 7 -13.38 14.11 2.13
C LEU A 7 -13.77 15.60 2.22
N LYS A 8 -13.00 16.36 2.96
CA LYS A 8 -13.14 17.83 3.10
C LYS A 8 -11.87 18.49 2.61
N ALA A 9 -11.96 19.78 2.27
CA ALA A 9 -10.80 20.54 1.81
C ALA A 9 -9.56 20.43 2.72
N LYS A 10 -9.76 20.36 4.05
CA LYS A 10 -8.66 20.16 5.00
C LYS A 10 -7.96 18.81 4.89
N ASP A 11 -8.65 17.78 4.39
CA ASP A 11 -8.14 16.42 4.31
C ASP A 11 -7.25 16.22 3.06
N ILE A 12 -7.24 17.19 2.15
CA ILE A 12 -6.47 17.14 0.89
C ILE A 12 -5.34 18.18 0.84
N THR A 13 -5.10 18.90 1.93
CA THR A 13 -4.03 19.91 2.03
C THR A 13 -2.65 19.24 2.05
N ILE A 14 -1.66 19.85 1.43
CA ILE A 14 -0.26 19.38 1.46
C ILE A 14 0.19 19.16 2.90
N GLY A 15 0.81 18.02 3.16
CA GLY A 15 1.22 17.58 4.50
C GLY A 15 0.15 16.81 5.28
N CYS A 16 -1.08 16.71 4.76
CA CYS A 16 -2.12 15.91 5.40
C CYS A 16 -1.81 14.42 5.24
N GLU A 17 -1.80 13.69 6.36
CA GLU A 17 -1.59 12.25 6.37
C GLU A 17 -2.88 11.51 6.02
N LEU A 18 -2.77 10.45 5.22
CA LEU A 18 -3.86 9.52 4.95
C LEU A 18 -4.07 8.61 6.17
N PRO A 19 -5.31 8.16 6.43
CA PRO A 19 -5.55 7.11 7.41
C PRO A 19 -4.70 5.87 7.09
N ALA A 20 -3.88 5.44 8.04
CA ALA A 20 -3.01 4.30 7.85
C ALA A 20 -3.81 2.99 7.74
N LEU A 21 -3.32 2.07 6.90
CA LEU A 21 -3.83 0.70 6.81
C LEU A 21 -2.81 -0.25 7.44
N VAL A 22 -3.22 -0.92 8.52
CA VAL A 22 -2.39 -1.89 9.23
C VAL A 22 -2.77 -3.30 8.81
N LYS A 23 -1.80 -4.07 8.30
CA LYS A 23 -1.95 -5.51 8.05
C LYS A 23 -1.25 -6.27 9.15
N VAL A 24 -2.03 -6.83 10.05
CA VAL A 24 -1.54 -7.59 11.21
C VAL A 24 -1.29 -9.05 10.81
N GLY A 25 -0.11 -9.55 11.14
CA GLY A 25 0.21 -10.97 11.06
C GLY A 25 -0.01 -11.58 9.67
N VAL A 26 0.67 -11.05 8.65
CA VAL A 26 0.59 -11.61 7.30
C VAL A 26 0.90 -13.10 7.33
N SER A 27 -0.08 -13.95 7.04
CA SER A 27 0.07 -15.39 7.10
C SER A 27 0.68 -15.95 5.82
N LEU A 28 1.25 -17.16 5.90
CA LEU A 28 1.65 -17.89 4.70
C LEU A 28 0.45 -18.15 3.77
N GLN A 29 -0.75 -18.34 4.34
CA GLN A 29 -1.97 -18.49 3.55
C GLN A 29 -2.27 -17.22 2.73
N ASP A 30 -2.10 -16.02 3.31
CA ASP A 30 -2.25 -14.76 2.55
C ASP A 30 -1.32 -14.75 1.33
N LEU A 31 -0.07 -15.22 1.48
CA LEU A 31 0.89 -15.24 0.38
C LEU A 31 0.53 -16.26 -0.70
N VAL A 32 0.04 -17.44 -0.30
CA VAL A 32 -0.44 -18.46 -1.25
C VAL A 32 -1.66 -17.97 -2.02
N GLU A 33 -2.62 -17.36 -1.35
CA GLU A 33 -3.80 -16.77 -1.97
C GLU A 33 -3.40 -15.67 -2.96
N TRP A 34 -2.42 -14.83 -2.59
CA TRP A 34 -1.91 -13.79 -3.48
C TRP A 34 -1.20 -14.34 -4.72
N CYS A 35 -0.45 -15.45 -4.59
CA CYS A 35 0.10 -16.17 -5.75
C CYS A 35 -1.00 -16.51 -6.76
N GLY A 36 -2.15 -17.00 -6.28
CA GLY A 36 -3.30 -17.31 -7.12
C GLY A 36 -3.93 -16.09 -7.79
N VAL A 37 -4.01 -14.98 -7.07
CA VAL A 37 -4.57 -13.72 -7.59
C VAL A 37 -3.68 -13.13 -8.69
N GLU A 38 -2.38 -13.14 -8.45
CA GLU A 38 -1.39 -12.50 -9.33
C GLU A 38 -0.94 -13.43 -10.49
N GLY A 39 -1.07 -14.74 -10.31
CA GLY A 39 -0.52 -15.72 -11.24
C GLY A 39 1.01 -15.89 -11.11
N ASP A 40 1.60 -15.37 -10.03
CA ASP A 40 3.02 -15.56 -9.71
C ASP A 40 3.20 -16.65 -8.66
N TYR A 41 3.70 -17.79 -9.10
CA TYR A 41 3.95 -18.97 -8.26
C TYR A 41 5.44 -19.17 -7.98
N LEU A 42 6.21 -18.08 -7.89
CA LEU A 42 7.60 -18.17 -7.46
C LEU A 42 7.68 -18.74 -6.04
N ASN A 43 8.35 -19.88 -5.92
CA ASN A 43 8.28 -20.74 -4.72
C ASN A 43 8.83 -20.09 -3.43
N ILE A 44 9.68 -19.06 -3.54
CA ILE A 44 10.16 -18.32 -2.36
C ILE A 44 9.04 -17.63 -1.56
N HIS A 45 7.86 -17.50 -2.14
CA HIS A 45 6.71 -16.89 -1.49
C HIS A 45 5.86 -17.86 -0.66
N TYR A 46 5.99 -19.18 -0.86
CA TYR A 46 5.15 -20.17 -0.19
C TYR A 46 5.88 -21.45 0.26
N ASP A 47 7.10 -21.68 -0.19
CA ASP A 47 7.93 -22.83 0.21
C ASP A 47 9.15 -22.34 0.98
N LYS A 48 9.13 -22.57 2.30
CA LYS A 48 10.23 -22.16 3.18
C LYS A 48 11.56 -22.80 2.79
N SER A 49 11.55 -24.09 2.39
CA SER A 49 12.78 -24.77 1.96
C SER A 49 13.37 -24.13 0.69
N ALA A 50 12.52 -23.70 -0.23
CA ALA A 50 12.96 -22.97 -1.42
C ALA A 50 13.51 -21.58 -1.08
N ALA A 51 12.86 -20.88 -0.15
CA ALA A 51 13.32 -19.58 0.34
C ALA A 51 14.70 -19.70 1.02
N GLU A 52 14.88 -20.67 1.91
CA GLU A 52 16.16 -20.94 2.59
C GLU A 52 17.28 -21.31 1.59
N LYS A 53 17.00 -22.12 0.58
CA LYS A 53 17.95 -22.41 -0.51
C LYS A 53 18.32 -21.17 -1.32
N ALA A 54 17.43 -20.19 -1.42
CA ALA A 54 17.69 -18.89 -2.05
C ALA A 54 18.43 -17.90 -1.12
N GLY A 55 18.77 -18.31 0.11
CA GLY A 55 19.49 -17.48 1.10
C GLY A 55 18.59 -16.55 1.91
N LEU A 56 17.29 -16.80 1.93
CA LEU A 56 16.30 -16.04 2.68
C LEU A 56 16.00 -16.71 4.03
N PRO A 57 15.69 -15.96 5.10
CA PRO A 57 15.38 -16.54 6.41
C PRO A 57 14.01 -17.21 6.47
N ASP A 58 13.09 -16.82 5.60
CA ASP A 58 11.72 -17.36 5.50
C ASP A 58 11.12 -17.01 4.12
N CYS A 59 9.89 -17.46 3.85
CA CYS A 59 9.13 -16.99 2.70
C CYS A 59 9.04 -15.46 2.71
N VAL A 60 9.05 -14.86 1.54
CA VAL A 60 9.03 -13.39 1.38
C VAL A 60 7.64 -12.92 0.96
N VAL A 61 7.14 -11.88 1.59
CA VAL A 61 5.92 -11.18 1.17
C VAL A 61 6.14 -10.57 -0.21
N GLN A 62 5.23 -10.84 -1.14
CA GLN A 62 5.29 -10.29 -2.50
C GLN A 62 5.24 -8.75 -2.46
N GLY A 63 6.09 -8.13 -3.28
CA GLY A 63 6.06 -6.67 -3.44
C GLY A 63 4.73 -6.17 -3.95
N THR A 64 4.13 -6.87 -4.88
CA THR A 64 2.82 -6.56 -5.47
C THR A 64 1.67 -6.68 -4.46
N TYR A 65 1.79 -7.55 -3.45
CA TYR A 65 0.86 -7.58 -2.32
C TYR A 65 0.89 -6.26 -1.53
N LYS A 66 2.09 -5.73 -1.26
CA LYS A 66 2.24 -4.41 -0.62
C LYS A 66 1.70 -3.28 -1.49
N LEU A 67 1.93 -3.33 -2.80
CA LEU A 67 1.36 -2.39 -3.77
C LEU A 67 -0.18 -2.39 -3.72
N CYS A 68 -0.79 -3.57 -3.69
CA CYS A 68 -2.25 -3.71 -3.59
C CYS A 68 -2.80 -3.08 -2.30
N LEU A 69 -2.14 -3.30 -1.16
CA LEU A 69 -2.55 -2.71 0.12
C LEU A 69 -2.40 -1.18 0.14
N LEU A 70 -1.35 -0.63 -0.47
CA LEU A 70 -1.20 0.81 -0.66
C LEU A 70 -2.32 1.38 -1.53
N GLY A 71 -2.65 0.72 -2.64
CA GLY A 71 -3.78 1.09 -3.50
C GLY A 71 -5.10 1.05 -2.75
N ARG A 72 -5.34 0.01 -1.94
CA ARG A 72 -6.51 -0.10 -1.09
C ARG A 72 -6.60 1.05 -0.08
N MET A 73 -5.51 1.36 0.62
CA MET A 73 -5.44 2.49 1.56
C MET A 73 -5.87 3.80 0.89
N ILE A 74 -5.37 4.06 -0.32
CA ILE A 74 -5.73 5.26 -1.08
C ILE A 74 -7.21 5.24 -1.46
N MET A 75 -7.71 4.13 -1.99
CA MET A 75 -9.10 4.02 -2.42
C MET A 75 -10.09 4.10 -1.24
N ASP A 76 -9.75 3.50 -0.09
CA ASP A 76 -10.53 3.61 1.14
C ASP A 76 -10.58 5.07 1.66
N TRP A 77 -9.48 5.82 1.51
CA TRP A 77 -9.45 7.23 1.85
C TRP A 77 -10.25 8.10 0.89
N LEU A 78 -10.16 7.85 -0.41
CA LEU A 78 -10.89 8.59 -1.45
C LEU A 78 -12.40 8.36 -1.38
N GLY A 79 -12.83 7.14 -1.09
CA GLY A 79 -14.24 6.75 -1.15
C GLY A 79 -14.85 7.10 -2.50
N GLU A 80 -16.04 7.69 -2.50
CA GLU A 80 -16.73 8.15 -3.71
C GLU A 80 -16.27 9.53 -4.22
N CYS A 81 -15.39 10.20 -3.45
CA CYS A 81 -14.96 11.56 -3.77
C CYS A 81 -13.84 11.61 -4.80
N GLY A 82 -13.25 10.48 -5.19
CA GLY A 82 -12.10 10.53 -6.09
C GLY A 82 -11.74 9.21 -6.75
N SER A 83 -10.66 9.27 -7.52
CA SER A 83 -10.10 8.13 -8.24
C SER A 83 -8.58 8.09 -8.14
N LEU A 84 -8.03 6.89 -8.07
CA LEU A 84 -6.59 6.66 -8.19
C LEU A 84 -6.23 6.63 -9.68
N ASN A 85 -5.40 7.57 -10.12
CA ASN A 85 -5.00 7.72 -11.52
C ASN A 85 -3.74 6.92 -11.84
N SER A 86 -2.76 6.96 -10.91
CA SER A 86 -1.52 6.20 -11.05
C SER A 86 -0.91 5.92 -9.69
N ILE A 87 -0.14 4.83 -9.61
CA ILE A 87 0.63 4.44 -8.45
C ILE A 87 1.95 3.82 -8.93
N ALA A 88 3.05 4.21 -8.31
CA ALA A 88 4.36 3.66 -8.58
C ALA A 88 5.07 3.38 -7.26
N VAL A 89 5.64 2.19 -7.10
CA VAL A 89 6.28 1.73 -5.87
C VAL A 89 7.63 1.10 -6.17
N LYS A 90 8.60 1.41 -5.33
CA LYS A 90 9.90 0.75 -5.27
C LYS A 90 9.99 -0.07 -3.99
N TYR A 91 10.34 -1.34 -4.13
CA TYR A 91 10.56 -2.24 -3.00
C TYR A 91 12.01 -2.12 -2.53
N ILE A 92 12.21 -1.75 -1.29
CA ILE A 92 13.52 -1.45 -0.70
C ILE A 92 13.86 -2.32 0.50
N GLY A 93 12.92 -3.15 0.96
CA GLY A 93 13.09 -4.09 2.05
C GLY A 93 12.14 -5.27 1.92
N MET A 94 12.44 -6.33 2.66
CA MET A 94 11.66 -7.55 2.70
C MET A 94 10.79 -7.59 3.96
N ASP A 95 9.60 -8.14 3.81
CA ASP A 95 8.71 -8.50 4.93
C ASP A 95 8.48 -10.02 4.88
N PHE A 96 8.26 -10.64 6.03
CA PHE A 96 8.16 -12.09 6.18
C PHE A 96 6.81 -12.48 6.80
N PRO A 97 6.39 -13.75 6.69
CA PRO A 97 5.18 -14.23 7.35
C PRO A 97 5.17 -13.94 8.85
N ASN A 98 3.97 -13.76 9.39
CA ASN A 98 3.69 -13.40 10.78
C ASN A 98 4.14 -11.98 11.20
N SER A 99 4.71 -11.21 10.29
CA SER A 99 5.00 -9.79 10.55
C SER A 99 3.76 -8.92 10.39
N THR A 100 3.79 -7.77 11.05
CA THR A 100 2.80 -6.71 10.87
C THR A 100 3.47 -5.57 10.10
N PHE A 101 2.80 -5.02 9.12
CA PHE A 101 3.25 -3.81 8.46
C PHE A 101 2.14 -2.80 8.26
N THR A 102 2.53 -1.53 8.18
CA THR A 102 1.63 -0.39 8.10
C THR A 102 1.85 0.36 6.79
N CYS A 103 0.80 0.46 5.99
CA CYS A 103 0.75 1.34 4.83
C CYS A 103 0.44 2.76 5.30
N LYS A 104 1.22 3.73 4.85
CA LYS A 104 1.07 5.15 5.16
C LYS A 104 1.16 5.99 3.90
N GLY A 105 0.63 7.19 3.99
CA GLY A 105 0.69 8.16 2.90
C GLY A 105 0.46 9.57 3.37
N MET A 106 0.90 10.53 2.56
CA MET A 106 0.77 11.94 2.81
C MET A 106 0.55 12.69 1.50
N VAL A 107 -0.27 13.73 1.53
CA VAL A 107 -0.44 14.64 0.38
C VAL A 107 0.84 15.44 0.19
N SER A 108 1.51 15.27 -0.96
CA SER A 108 2.76 15.94 -1.30
C SER A 108 2.60 17.10 -2.28
N SER A 109 1.54 17.09 -3.09
CA SER A 109 1.21 18.19 -3.99
C SER A 109 -0.28 18.33 -4.21
N GLU A 110 -0.72 19.55 -4.54
CA GLU A 110 -2.11 19.90 -4.80
C GLU A 110 -2.19 20.86 -5.96
N VAL A 111 -3.02 20.54 -6.95
CA VAL A 111 -3.36 21.45 -8.05
C VAL A 111 -4.87 21.52 -8.19
N LYS A 112 -5.43 22.71 -8.04
CA LYS A 112 -6.86 22.95 -8.22
C LYS A 112 -7.17 23.11 -9.71
N CYS A 113 -8.05 22.26 -10.21
CA CYS A 113 -8.61 22.30 -11.55
C CYS A 113 -10.10 22.66 -11.48
N LYS A 114 -10.72 23.05 -12.59
CA LYS A 114 -12.16 23.42 -12.65
C LYS A 114 -13.03 22.34 -11.97
N GLY A 115 -13.47 22.60 -10.71
CA GLY A 115 -14.35 21.72 -9.94
C GLY A 115 -13.72 20.41 -9.41
N SER A 116 -12.39 20.27 -9.46
CA SER A 116 -11.66 19.12 -8.94
C SER A 116 -10.26 19.49 -8.47
N TYR A 117 -9.62 18.56 -7.76
CA TYR A 117 -8.23 18.67 -7.32
C TYR A 117 -7.44 17.51 -7.90
N GLN A 118 -6.23 17.78 -8.35
CA GLN A 118 -5.22 16.76 -8.67
C GLN A 118 -4.21 16.76 -7.55
N LEU A 119 -4.03 15.61 -6.88
CA LEU A 119 -3.13 15.50 -5.75
C LEU A 119 -2.02 14.50 -6.09
N GLY A 120 -0.80 14.85 -5.67
CA GLY A 120 0.29 13.90 -5.55
C GLY A 120 0.36 13.38 -4.12
N LEU A 121 0.65 12.11 -3.97
CA LEU A 121 0.81 11.44 -2.68
C LEU A 121 2.20 10.83 -2.60
N ASP A 122 2.87 11.00 -1.46
CA ASP A 122 3.98 10.14 -1.05
C ASP A 122 3.42 9.00 -0.23
N ILE A 123 3.78 7.77 -0.57
CA ILE A 123 3.26 6.56 0.06
C ILE A 123 4.40 5.61 0.44
N TRP A 124 4.22 4.86 1.52
CA TRP A 124 5.22 3.89 1.96
C TRP A 124 4.63 2.80 2.84
N VAL A 125 5.39 1.72 2.98
CA VAL A 125 5.11 0.64 3.93
C VAL A 125 6.21 0.62 4.98
N GLU A 126 5.84 0.58 6.25
CA GLU A 126 6.73 0.40 7.39
C GLU A 126 6.52 -0.97 8.02
N ASN A 127 7.62 -1.62 8.41
CA ASN A 127 7.58 -2.81 9.25
C ASN A 127 7.38 -2.46 10.74
N GLU A 128 7.36 -3.47 11.61
CA GLU A 128 7.18 -3.30 13.06
C GLU A 128 8.29 -2.47 13.74
N LYS A 129 9.47 -2.38 13.10
CA LYS A 129 10.60 -1.59 13.60
C LYS A 129 10.54 -0.13 13.13
N GLY A 130 9.59 0.21 12.27
CA GLY A 130 9.49 1.52 11.64
C GLY A 130 10.38 1.70 10.41
N ASP A 131 11.03 0.62 9.92
CA ASP A 131 11.82 0.67 8.70
C ASP A 131 10.90 0.65 7.48
N LYS A 132 11.17 1.50 6.49
CA LYS A 132 10.44 1.49 5.24
C LYS A 132 10.88 0.31 4.37
N THR A 133 9.93 -0.53 3.97
CA THR A 133 10.18 -1.69 3.10
C THR A 133 9.66 -1.51 1.68
N ALA A 134 8.79 -0.52 1.47
CA ALA A 134 8.37 -0.03 0.16
C ALA A 134 8.16 1.48 0.24
N ILE A 135 8.50 2.18 -0.82
CA ILE A 135 8.27 3.63 -0.97
C ILE A 135 7.74 3.92 -2.37
N GLY A 136 6.95 4.96 -2.50
CA GLY A 136 6.40 5.30 -3.80
C GLY A 136 5.62 6.59 -3.83
N THR A 137 4.99 6.81 -4.97
CA THR A 137 4.12 7.97 -5.21
C THR A 137 2.82 7.53 -5.86
N ALA A 138 1.78 8.31 -5.67
CA ALA A 138 0.53 8.11 -6.38
C ALA A 138 -0.03 9.46 -6.85
N ALA A 139 -0.84 9.42 -7.88
CA ALA A 139 -1.62 10.56 -8.36
C ALA A 139 -3.11 10.23 -8.26
N VAL A 140 -3.87 11.15 -7.69
CA VAL A 140 -5.32 11.00 -7.51
C VAL A 140 -6.07 12.24 -7.97
N SER A 141 -7.31 12.04 -8.39
CA SER A 141 -8.26 13.11 -8.68
C SER A 141 -9.34 13.12 -7.61
N VAL A 142 -9.68 14.30 -7.08
CA VAL A 142 -10.69 14.45 -6.02
C VAL A 142 -11.72 15.49 -6.43
N LYS A 143 -13.01 15.22 -6.19
CA LYS A 143 -14.13 16.14 -6.29
C LYS A 143 -14.75 16.29 -4.89
N LEU A 144 -14.85 17.51 -4.39
CA LEU A 144 -15.42 17.83 -3.08
C LEU A 144 -16.79 18.49 -3.23
#